data_777c916e316d077aab0aab8b05f4c8a3
#
_entry.id   777c916e316d077aab0aab8b05f4c8a3
#
_cell.length_a   1.000
_cell.length_b   1.000
_cell.length_c   1.000
_cell.angle_alpha   90.00
_cell.angle_beta   90.00
_cell.angle_gamma   90.00
#
_symmetry.space_group_name_H-M   'P 1'
#
loop_
_entity.id
_entity.type
_entity.pdbx_description
1 polymer ?
#
loop_
_entity_poly.entity_id
_entity_poly.type
_entity_poly.pdbx_seq_one_letter_code
_entity_poly.pdbx_strand_id
1 'polypeptide(L)'
;KKGGVLPAAKIAEFNEMLLNRSHSDRPHKIVETYADIGFDPEVDDYTSALLLNTLQDWHLFHANDFLADSTDMVPGMPPLVSSLDVGPLNVKQLARTWYKVLLEAKGWLHADYPAFGGGLDRGVFEALRLDRDGALAYLREHLPTYMDFERWIIAQVGEVDRAKVEAFEAKLLNREHAQEKRAGIYELTYCDPTITNGVLLNHLEDWRYAYDMAIVPRRP
;
A
#
# COMPACT_ATOMS: atom_id res chain seq x y z
N LYS A 1 19.79 -6.50 -12.80
CA LYS A 1 18.63 -6.95 -13.63
C LYS A 1 18.72 -8.47 -13.78
N LYS A 2 18.03 -9.22 -12.95
CA LYS A 2 17.78 -10.64 -13.21
C LYS A 2 16.53 -10.70 -14.10
N GLY A 3 16.71 -10.69 -15.42
CA GLY A 3 15.64 -10.95 -16.37
C GLY A 3 15.30 -12.43 -16.33
N GLY A 4 14.46 -12.84 -15.40
CA GLY A 4 13.87 -14.17 -15.37
C GLY A 4 12.44 -14.10 -15.92
N VAL A 5 12.02 -15.14 -16.63
CA VAL A 5 10.61 -15.33 -17.01
C VAL A 5 9.84 -15.65 -15.73
N LEU A 6 8.78 -14.87 -15.45
CA LEU A 6 7.89 -15.16 -14.30
C LEU A 6 7.29 -16.57 -14.44
N PRO A 7 7.29 -17.37 -13.37
CA PRO A 7 6.61 -18.65 -13.36
C PRO A 7 5.12 -18.50 -13.73
N ALA A 8 4.56 -19.47 -14.45
CA ALA A 8 3.16 -19.43 -14.89
C ALA A 8 2.18 -19.24 -13.71
N ALA A 9 2.47 -19.84 -12.55
CA ALA A 9 1.67 -19.66 -11.35
C ALA A 9 1.65 -18.20 -10.87
N LYS A 10 2.77 -17.49 -10.95
CA LYS A 10 2.87 -16.06 -10.59
C LYS A 10 2.14 -15.17 -11.59
N ILE A 11 2.16 -15.52 -12.87
CA ILE A 11 1.38 -14.80 -13.89
C ILE A 11 -0.12 -14.99 -13.64
N ALA A 12 -0.55 -16.20 -13.27
CA ALA A 12 -1.95 -16.48 -12.95
C ALA A 12 -2.39 -15.70 -11.70
N GLU A 13 -1.59 -15.69 -10.64
CA GLU A 13 -1.84 -14.92 -9.42
C GLU A 13 -1.95 -13.41 -9.70
N PHE A 14 -1.04 -12.87 -10.52
CA PHE A 14 -1.08 -11.46 -10.92
C PHE A 14 -2.32 -11.13 -11.73
N ASN A 15 -2.70 -11.98 -12.68
CA ASN A 15 -3.91 -11.79 -13.47
C ASN A 15 -5.17 -11.84 -12.59
N GLU A 16 -5.23 -12.77 -11.64
CA GLU A 16 -6.33 -12.83 -10.67
C GLU A 16 -6.41 -11.54 -9.84
N MET A 17 -5.28 -11.07 -9.34
CA MET A 17 -5.21 -9.83 -8.57
C MET A 17 -5.66 -8.62 -9.40
N LEU A 18 -5.20 -8.50 -10.65
CA LEU A 18 -5.61 -7.42 -11.55
C LEU A 18 -7.10 -7.48 -11.87
N LEU A 19 -7.62 -8.66 -12.20
CA LEU A 19 -9.04 -8.84 -12.53
C LEU A 19 -9.94 -8.47 -11.34
N ASN A 20 -9.58 -8.93 -10.15
CA ASN A 20 -10.35 -8.63 -8.94
C ASN A 20 -10.26 -7.16 -8.54
N ARG A 21 -9.12 -6.52 -8.79
CA ARG A 21 -8.91 -5.11 -8.48
C ARG A 21 -9.61 -4.17 -9.46
N SER A 22 -9.47 -4.43 -10.75
CA SER A 22 -10.01 -3.55 -11.79
C SER A 22 -11.52 -3.63 -11.90
N HIS A 23 -12.17 -4.59 -11.19
CA HIS A 23 -13.54 -4.97 -11.52
C HIS A 23 -13.73 -5.07 -13.04
N SER A 24 -12.75 -5.60 -13.68
CA SER A 24 -12.54 -6.02 -15.07
C SER A 24 -12.94 -5.06 -16.18
N ASP A 25 -13.90 -4.20 -15.97
CA ASP A 25 -14.52 -3.40 -17.02
C ASP A 25 -14.02 -1.95 -17.05
N ARG A 26 -13.15 -1.57 -16.09
CA ARG A 26 -12.79 -0.15 -15.91
C ARG A 26 -11.32 0.05 -15.54
N PRO A 27 -10.43 0.03 -16.54
CA PRO A 27 -9.05 0.50 -16.33
C PRO A 27 -8.99 1.95 -15.81
N HIS A 28 -10.07 2.71 -15.98
CA HIS A 28 -10.22 4.08 -15.51
C HIS A 28 -10.48 4.20 -13.99
N LYS A 29 -10.86 3.14 -13.31
CA LYS A 29 -11.22 3.22 -11.88
C LYS A 29 -10.05 3.65 -11.00
N ILE A 30 -8.86 3.38 -11.44
CA ILE A 30 -7.62 3.79 -10.79
C ILE A 30 -7.45 5.30 -10.88
N VAL A 31 -7.68 5.85 -12.07
CA VAL A 31 -7.63 7.30 -12.31
C VAL A 31 -8.76 8.00 -11.58
N GLU A 32 -9.97 7.44 -11.59
CA GLU A 32 -11.09 7.94 -10.78
C GLU A 32 -10.72 7.98 -9.30
N THR A 33 -10.05 6.94 -8.78
CA THR A 33 -9.62 6.91 -7.38
C THR A 33 -8.56 7.97 -7.06
N TYR A 34 -7.65 8.25 -7.97
CA TYR A 34 -6.69 9.35 -7.82
C TYR A 34 -7.36 10.72 -7.95
N ALA A 35 -8.36 10.87 -8.82
CA ALA A 35 -9.18 12.08 -8.90
C ALA A 35 -9.93 12.35 -7.58
N ASP A 36 -10.44 11.32 -6.93
CA ASP A 36 -11.10 11.42 -5.62
C ASP A 36 -10.20 12.00 -4.52
N ILE A 37 -8.90 11.88 -4.66
CA ILE A 37 -7.90 12.41 -3.70
C ILE A 37 -7.19 13.66 -4.21
N GLY A 38 -7.71 14.30 -5.27
CA GLY A 38 -7.25 15.59 -5.75
C GLY A 38 -6.26 15.55 -6.93
N PHE A 39 -6.03 14.37 -7.52
CA PHE A 39 -5.28 14.27 -8.76
C PHE A 39 -6.21 14.56 -9.94
N ASP A 40 -5.90 15.58 -10.72
CA ASP A 40 -6.66 15.93 -11.90
C ASP A 40 -5.94 15.44 -13.17
N PRO A 41 -6.44 14.40 -13.84
CA PRO A 41 -5.78 13.85 -15.03
C PRO A 41 -5.78 14.82 -16.24
N GLU A 42 -6.56 15.88 -16.23
CA GLU A 42 -6.53 16.91 -17.28
C GLU A 42 -5.43 17.95 -17.01
N VAL A 43 -5.09 18.19 -15.75
CA VAL A 43 -4.06 19.14 -15.31
C VAL A 43 -2.76 18.40 -14.96
N ASP A 44 -2.89 17.32 -14.22
CA ASP A 44 -1.80 16.43 -13.88
C ASP A 44 -1.67 15.38 -14.98
N ASP A 45 -0.49 14.92 -15.28
CA ASP A 45 -0.27 13.98 -16.38
C ASP A 45 -0.95 12.61 -16.14
N TYR A 46 -2.00 12.32 -16.91
CA TYR A 46 -2.72 11.03 -16.90
C TYR A 46 -1.77 9.83 -17.05
N THR A 47 -0.75 9.98 -17.90
CA THR A 47 0.25 8.91 -18.11
C THR A 47 1.05 8.65 -16.85
N SER A 48 1.41 9.71 -16.12
CA SER A 48 2.12 9.59 -14.85
C SER A 48 1.27 8.92 -13.77
N ALA A 49 -0.04 9.21 -13.71
CA ALA A 49 -0.95 8.52 -12.79
C ALA A 49 -1.08 7.04 -13.07
N LEU A 50 -1.25 6.67 -14.35
CA LEU A 50 -1.29 5.26 -14.77
C LEU A 50 0.02 4.55 -14.47
N LEU A 51 1.15 5.20 -14.76
CA LEU A 51 2.47 4.63 -14.50
C LEU A 51 2.69 4.40 -13.00
N LEU A 52 2.41 5.41 -12.18
CA LEU A 52 2.54 5.29 -10.73
C LEU A 52 1.70 4.14 -10.19
N ASN A 53 0.45 4.05 -10.61
CA ASN A 53 -0.44 3.00 -10.17
C ASN A 53 0.03 1.61 -10.65
N THR A 54 0.50 1.49 -11.89
CA THR A 54 1.07 0.25 -12.42
C THR A 54 2.31 -0.17 -11.63
N LEU A 55 3.17 0.77 -11.24
CA LEU A 55 4.34 0.51 -10.42
C LEU A 55 3.96 0.04 -8.99
N GLN A 56 2.93 0.65 -8.41
CA GLN A 56 2.42 0.23 -7.10
C GLN A 56 1.81 -1.17 -7.14
N ASP A 57 1.05 -1.49 -8.21
CA ASP A 57 0.50 -2.83 -8.43
C ASP A 57 1.59 -3.86 -8.60
N TRP A 58 2.58 -3.52 -9.40
CA TRP A 58 3.73 -4.40 -9.62
C TRP A 58 4.49 -4.62 -8.30
N HIS A 59 4.66 -3.58 -7.50
CA HIS A 59 5.30 -3.68 -6.20
C HIS A 59 4.51 -4.57 -5.24
N LEU A 60 3.19 -4.39 -5.16
CA LEU A 60 2.33 -5.25 -4.34
C LEU A 60 2.42 -6.72 -4.77
N PHE A 61 2.39 -6.98 -6.07
CA PHE A 61 2.51 -8.32 -6.62
C PHE A 61 3.83 -8.98 -6.24
N HIS A 62 4.93 -8.24 -6.33
CA HIS A 62 6.27 -8.74 -6.01
C HIS A 62 6.67 -8.60 -4.54
N ALA A 63 5.83 -8.00 -3.69
CA ALA A 63 6.13 -7.81 -2.27
C ALA A 63 6.45 -9.14 -1.57
N ASN A 64 5.76 -10.21 -1.93
CA ASN A 64 6.03 -11.54 -1.40
C ASN A 64 7.40 -12.07 -1.80
N ASP A 65 7.84 -11.83 -3.05
CA ASP A 65 9.15 -12.24 -3.53
C ASP A 65 10.25 -11.45 -2.80
N PHE A 66 10.07 -10.14 -2.63
CA PHE A 66 10.97 -9.32 -1.81
C PHE A 66 11.06 -9.82 -0.37
N LEU A 67 9.94 -10.22 0.21
CA LEU A 67 9.91 -10.73 1.57
C LEU A 67 10.49 -12.14 1.69
N ALA A 68 10.40 -12.97 0.66
CA ALA A 68 10.87 -14.35 0.66
C ALA A 68 12.39 -14.48 0.37
N ASP A 69 12.88 -13.74 -0.64
CA ASP A 69 14.23 -13.92 -1.20
C ASP A 69 15.33 -13.15 -0.46
N SER A 70 15.00 -12.39 0.55
CA SER A 70 15.91 -11.35 0.98
C SER A 70 16.75 -11.73 2.18
N THR A 71 17.90 -12.29 1.89
CA THR A 71 19.08 -12.14 2.75
C THR A 71 19.77 -10.77 2.59
N ASP A 72 19.45 -10.03 1.53
CA ASP A 72 20.19 -8.85 1.09
C ASP A 72 19.40 -7.53 1.13
N MET A 73 18.22 -7.51 1.74
CA MET A 73 17.46 -6.25 1.87
C MET A 73 18.07 -5.34 2.92
N VAL A 74 18.27 -4.09 2.51
CA VAL A 74 18.75 -3.04 3.40
C VAL A 74 17.66 -2.69 4.43
N PRO A 75 17.97 -2.69 5.74
CA PRO A 75 17.03 -2.19 6.75
C PRO A 75 16.60 -0.75 6.46
N GLY A 76 15.37 -0.41 6.81
CA GLY A 76 14.87 0.96 6.65
C GLY A 76 14.02 1.18 5.40
N MET A 77 13.36 0.13 4.89
CA MET A 77 12.45 0.26 3.74
C MET A 77 11.18 1.02 4.07
N PRO A 78 10.80 2.05 3.30
CA PRO A 78 9.46 2.61 3.37
C PRO A 78 8.43 1.60 2.82
N PRO A 79 7.19 1.64 3.31
CA PRO A 79 6.14 0.74 2.81
C PRO A 79 5.58 1.24 1.48
N LEU A 80 6.24 0.90 0.38
CA LEU A 80 5.89 1.37 -0.98
C LEU A 80 4.54 0.83 -1.52
N VAL A 81 3.83 0.02 -0.75
CA VAL A 81 2.45 -0.37 -1.06
C VAL A 81 1.52 0.79 -0.70
N SER A 82 0.72 1.23 -1.66
CA SER A 82 -0.21 2.35 -1.48
C SER A 82 -1.36 2.01 -0.52
N SER A 83 -1.89 3.03 0.14
CA SER A 83 -3.18 2.94 0.83
C SER A 83 -4.35 2.68 -0.13
N LEU A 84 -4.16 2.92 -1.44
CA LEU A 84 -5.16 2.70 -2.48
C LEU A 84 -5.05 1.30 -3.11
N ASP A 85 -3.94 0.60 -2.89
CA ASP A 85 -3.75 -0.75 -3.41
C ASP A 85 -4.72 -1.72 -2.75
N VAL A 86 -5.35 -2.54 -3.59
CA VAL A 86 -6.34 -3.53 -3.17
C VAL A 86 -6.05 -4.87 -3.79
N GLY A 87 -6.39 -5.93 -3.08
CA GLY A 87 -6.44 -7.28 -3.61
C GLY A 87 -7.87 -7.74 -3.90
N PRO A 88 -8.11 -9.05 -3.97
CA PRO A 88 -9.43 -9.62 -4.26
C PRO A 88 -10.56 -9.16 -3.34
N LEU A 89 -10.27 -8.90 -2.07
CA LEU A 89 -11.29 -8.37 -1.14
C LEU A 89 -11.69 -6.93 -1.46
N ASN A 90 -10.94 -6.22 -2.31
CA ASN A 90 -11.21 -4.84 -2.68
C ASN A 90 -11.38 -3.93 -1.44
N VAL A 91 -10.39 -3.98 -0.55
CA VAL A 91 -10.35 -3.18 0.69
C VAL A 91 -9.08 -2.34 0.70
N LYS A 92 -9.25 -1.02 0.61
CA LYS A 92 -8.13 -0.06 0.66
C LYS A 92 -7.43 -0.09 2.02
N GLN A 93 -6.16 0.29 2.06
CA GLN A 93 -5.28 0.27 3.24
C GLN A 93 -4.85 -1.13 3.70
N LEU A 94 -5.61 -2.18 3.41
CA LEU A 94 -5.35 -3.51 3.93
C LEU A 94 -3.99 -4.05 3.47
N ALA A 95 -3.68 -3.91 2.17
CA ALA A 95 -2.41 -4.34 1.59
C ALA A 95 -1.21 -3.59 2.20
N ARG A 96 -1.37 -2.27 2.40
CA ARG A 96 -0.33 -1.45 3.05
C ARG A 96 -0.11 -1.86 4.51
N THR A 97 -1.18 -2.12 5.25
CA THR A 97 -1.08 -2.58 6.64
C THR A 97 -0.39 -3.93 6.74
N TRP A 98 -0.78 -4.89 5.91
CA TRP A 98 -0.12 -6.19 5.78
C TRP A 98 1.39 -6.02 5.53
N TYR A 99 1.75 -5.22 4.53
CA TYR A 99 3.15 -5.05 4.13
C TYR A 99 4.01 -4.42 5.22
N LYS A 100 3.50 -3.40 5.92
CA LYS A 100 4.20 -2.77 7.04
C LYS A 100 4.49 -3.75 8.17
N VAL A 101 3.51 -4.57 8.55
CA VAL A 101 3.68 -5.56 9.61
C VAL A 101 4.71 -6.62 9.21
N LEU A 102 4.74 -7.06 7.95
CA LEU A 102 5.72 -8.01 7.47
C LEU A 102 7.13 -7.41 7.40
N LEU A 103 7.26 -6.17 6.94
CA LEU A 103 8.55 -5.45 6.98
C LEU A 103 9.07 -5.30 8.41
N GLU A 104 8.20 -4.96 9.35
CA GLU A 104 8.59 -4.86 10.77
C GLU A 104 9.02 -6.20 11.34
N ALA A 105 8.25 -7.27 11.08
CA ALA A 105 8.57 -8.62 11.55
C ALA A 105 9.94 -9.11 11.04
N LYS A 106 10.39 -8.61 9.90
CA LYS A 106 11.72 -8.89 9.34
C LYS A 106 12.80 -7.88 9.74
N GLY A 107 12.45 -6.85 10.51
CA GLY A 107 13.40 -5.80 10.91
C GLY A 107 13.79 -4.84 9.76
N TRP A 108 12.98 -4.73 8.74
CA TRP A 108 13.29 -3.94 7.54
C TRP A 108 12.48 -2.65 7.42
N LEU A 109 11.44 -2.48 8.21
CA LEU A 109 10.61 -1.29 8.16
C LEU A 109 11.41 -0.04 8.55
N HIS A 110 11.27 1.04 7.79
CA HIS A 110 11.87 2.33 8.11
C HIS A 110 11.37 2.85 9.46
N ALA A 111 12.28 3.43 10.25
CA ALA A 111 12.03 3.78 11.65
C ALA A 111 10.89 4.81 11.86
N ASP A 112 10.64 5.65 10.85
CA ASP A 112 9.58 6.67 10.91
C ASP A 112 8.16 6.09 10.71
N TYR A 113 8.06 4.80 10.38
CA TYR A 113 6.78 4.14 10.18
C TYR A 113 6.44 3.22 11.35
N PRO A 114 5.28 3.39 11.99
CA PRO A 114 4.77 2.36 12.88
C PRO A 114 4.35 1.13 12.07
N ALA A 115 4.67 -0.07 12.52
CA ALA A 115 4.20 -1.30 11.89
C ALA A 115 2.67 -1.36 11.84
N PHE A 116 2.04 -0.92 12.91
CA PHE A 116 0.59 -0.79 13.02
C PHE A 116 0.24 0.52 13.75
N GLY A 117 -0.31 1.47 12.99
CA GLY A 117 -0.69 2.77 13.52
C GLY A 117 -2.11 2.82 14.10
N GLY A 118 -2.36 3.78 14.99
CA GLY A 118 -3.68 4.01 15.59
C GLY A 118 -4.71 4.66 14.65
N GLY A 119 -4.31 5.02 13.42
CA GLY A 119 -5.18 5.68 12.44
C GLY A 119 -5.78 4.71 11.42
N LEU A 120 -5.24 4.73 10.19
CA LEU A 120 -5.80 3.95 9.08
C LEU A 120 -5.65 2.43 9.27
N ASP A 121 -4.53 1.96 9.84
CA ASP A 121 -4.34 0.53 10.07
C ASP A 121 -5.38 -0.03 11.05
N ARG A 122 -5.62 0.70 12.14
CA ARG A 122 -6.67 0.35 13.08
C ARG A 122 -8.05 0.43 12.42
N GLY A 123 -8.30 1.49 11.64
CA GLY A 123 -9.58 1.71 10.99
C GLY A 123 -9.97 0.61 10.00
N VAL A 124 -9.02 0.09 9.21
CA VAL A 124 -9.31 -1.02 8.29
C VAL A 124 -9.63 -2.32 9.04
N PHE A 125 -8.94 -2.61 10.14
CA PHE A 125 -9.24 -3.80 10.97
C PHE A 125 -10.61 -3.69 11.64
N GLU A 126 -10.97 -2.50 12.15
CA GLU A 126 -12.30 -2.23 12.72
C GLU A 126 -13.40 -2.37 11.65
N ALA A 127 -13.19 -1.86 10.43
CA ALA A 127 -14.13 -2.00 9.32
C ALA A 127 -14.36 -3.47 8.94
N LEU A 128 -13.30 -4.28 8.98
CA LEU A 128 -13.35 -5.72 8.74
C LEU A 128 -13.79 -6.54 9.96
N ARG A 129 -13.97 -5.93 11.12
CA ARG A 129 -14.25 -6.63 12.38
C ARG A 129 -13.18 -7.66 12.77
N LEU A 130 -11.94 -7.39 12.40
CA LEU A 130 -10.82 -8.25 12.75
C LEU A 130 -10.38 -8.03 14.21
N ASP A 131 -10.13 -9.12 14.90
CA ASP A 131 -9.37 -9.04 16.14
C ASP A 131 -7.94 -8.59 15.84
N ARG A 132 -7.57 -7.44 16.38
CA ARG A 132 -6.28 -6.81 16.12
C ARG A 132 -5.11 -7.70 16.51
N ASP A 133 -5.16 -8.20 17.73
CA ASP A 133 -4.01 -8.89 18.31
C ASP A 133 -3.82 -10.27 17.66
N GLY A 134 -4.92 -10.96 17.36
CA GLY A 134 -4.89 -12.21 16.60
C GLY A 134 -4.40 -12.02 15.17
N ALA A 135 -4.83 -10.95 14.48
CA ALA A 135 -4.37 -10.67 13.12
C ALA A 135 -2.88 -10.29 13.08
N LEU A 136 -2.41 -9.48 14.04
CA LEU A 136 -0.99 -9.13 14.12
C LEU A 136 -0.12 -10.32 14.48
N ALA A 137 -0.57 -11.21 15.37
CA ALA A 137 0.11 -12.45 15.67
C ALA A 137 0.22 -13.33 14.42
N TYR A 138 -0.89 -13.55 13.71
CA TYR A 138 -0.89 -14.31 12.47
C TYR A 138 0.11 -13.77 11.43
N LEU A 139 0.10 -12.46 11.20
CA LEU A 139 1.00 -11.83 10.24
C LEU A 139 2.47 -12.02 10.62
N ARG A 140 2.83 -11.85 11.89
CA ARG A 140 4.21 -11.93 12.37
C ARG A 140 4.74 -13.36 12.43
N GLU A 141 3.90 -14.32 12.81
CA GLU A 141 4.31 -15.71 12.98
C GLU A 141 4.38 -16.47 11.65
N HIS A 142 3.44 -16.17 10.73
CA HIS A 142 3.32 -16.95 9.49
C HIS A 142 3.90 -16.25 8.27
N LEU A 143 4.10 -14.91 8.31
CA LEU A 143 4.55 -14.11 7.18
C LEU A 143 3.81 -14.46 5.88
N PRO A 144 2.46 -14.48 5.89
CA PRO A 144 1.67 -15.00 4.78
C PRO A 144 1.83 -14.15 3.54
N THR A 145 1.60 -14.75 2.36
CA THR A 145 1.38 -13.95 1.15
C THR A 145 0.15 -13.06 1.35
N TYR A 146 0.05 -11.98 0.57
CA TYR A 146 -1.11 -11.10 0.69
C TYR A 146 -2.43 -11.85 0.39
N MET A 147 -2.42 -12.74 -0.60
CA MET A 147 -3.57 -13.58 -0.94
C MET A 147 -3.95 -14.54 0.18
N ASP A 148 -2.98 -15.12 0.87
CA ASP A 148 -3.24 -15.99 2.01
C ASP A 148 -3.77 -15.21 3.21
N PHE A 149 -3.31 -13.97 3.39
CA PHE A 149 -3.85 -13.09 4.40
C PHE A 149 -5.33 -12.75 4.14
N GLU A 150 -5.69 -12.41 2.91
CA GLU A 150 -7.10 -12.18 2.57
C GLU A 150 -7.98 -13.44 2.76
N ARG A 151 -7.46 -14.62 2.40
CA ARG A 151 -8.17 -15.90 2.67
C ARG A 151 -8.33 -16.14 4.16
N TRP A 152 -7.31 -15.86 4.94
CA TRP A 152 -7.37 -15.96 6.40
C TRP A 152 -8.42 -14.99 6.97
N ILE A 153 -8.48 -13.74 6.49
CA ILE A 153 -9.50 -12.76 6.90
C ILE A 153 -10.90 -13.34 6.69
N ILE A 154 -11.18 -13.86 5.50
CA ILE A 154 -12.51 -14.47 5.22
C ILE A 154 -12.80 -15.63 6.16
N ALA A 155 -11.80 -16.45 6.49
CA ALA A 155 -11.98 -17.53 7.44
C ALA A 155 -12.30 -17.03 8.87
N GLN A 156 -11.85 -15.83 9.26
CA GLN A 156 -12.13 -15.24 10.57
C GLN A 156 -13.50 -14.54 10.61
N VAL A 157 -13.83 -13.75 9.59
CA VAL A 157 -15.01 -12.86 9.62
C VAL A 157 -16.21 -13.39 8.84
N GLY A 158 -16.00 -14.43 8.02
CA GLY A 158 -17.02 -14.94 7.09
C GLY A 158 -17.21 -13.98 5.94
N GLU A 159 -18.22 -13.15 6.00
CA GLU A 159 -18.55 -12.16 4.98
C GLU A 159 -18.08 -10.76 5.38
N VAL A 160 -17.50 -10.03 4.41
CA VAL A 160 -17.08 -8.64 4.60
C VAL A 160 -18.29 -7.71 4.57
N ASP A 161 -18.46 -6.92 5.61
CA ASP A 161 -19.47 -5.86 5.71
C ASP A 161 -19.08 -4.68 4.81
N ARG A 162 -19.59 -4.68 3.57
CA ARG A 162 -19.24 -3.66 2.57
C ARG A 162 -19.61 -2.25 3.00
N ALA A 163 -20.70 -2.06 3.71
CA ALA A 163 -21.09 -0.73 4.17
C ALA A 163 -20.07 -0.14 5.17
N LYS A 164 -19.49 -0.98 6.04
CA LYS A 164 -18.44 -0.54 6.95
C LYS A 164 -17.13 -0.26 6.23
N VAL A 165 -16.77 -1.07 5.23
CA VAL A 165 -15.58 -0.85 4.40
C VAL A 165 -15.72 0.46 3.64
N GLU A 166 -16.84 0.70 2.96
CA GLU A 166 -17.11 1.94 2.22
C GLU A 166 -17.07 3.18 3.14
N ALA A 167 -17.65 3.09 4.33
CA ALA A 167 -17.60 4.17 5.30
C ALA A 167 -16.16 4.47 5.80
N PHE A 168 -15.34 3.44 5.93
CA PHE A 168 -13.91 3.61 6.24
C PHE A 168 -13.16 4.22 5.05
N GLU A 169 -13.37 3.72 3.84
CA GLU A 169 -12.71 4.20 2.63
C GLU A 169 -13.04 5.66 2.33
N ALA A 170 -14.28 6.09 2.56
CA ALA A 170 -14.65 7.50 2.45
C ALA A 170 -13.83 8.40 3.40
N LYS A 171 -13.54 7.93 4.62
CA LYS A 171 -12.66 8.65 5.55
C LYS A 171 -11.20 8.62 5.12
N LEU A 172 -10.75 7.51 4.53
CA LEU A 172 -9.38 7.38 4.02
C LEU A 172 -9.14 8.35 2.87
N LEU A 173 -10.05 8.39 1.89
CA LEU A 173 -9.91 9.24 0.71
C LEU A 173 -9.93 10.74 1.04
N ASN A 174 -10.71 11.13 2.05
CA ASN A 174 -10.82 12.52 2.51
C ASN A 174 -9.89 12.87 3.68
N ARG A 175 -8.90 12.01 3.95
CA ARG A 175 -8.00 12.23 5.09
C ARG A 175 -7.04 13.38 4.82
N GLU A 176 -6.93 14.26 5.80
CA GLU A 176 -5.82 15.20 5.91
C GLU A 176 -4.93 14.85 7.10
N HIS A 177 -3.64 15.11 6.98
CA HIS A 177 -2.74 15.06 8.13
C HIS A 177 -2.85 16.33 8.98
N ALA A 178 -2.47 16.21 10.25
CA ALA A 178 -2.27 17.39 11.11
C ALA A 178 -1.23 18.33 10.49
N GLN A 179 -1.37 19.63 10.76
CA GLN A 179 -0.51 20.66 10.16
C GLN A 179 0.97 20.39 10.36
N GLU A 180 1.38 19.96 11.55
CA GLU A 180 2.78 19.63 11.86
C GLU A 180 3.31 18.48 10.99
N LYS A 181 2.52 17.41 10.81
CA LYS A 181 2.89 16.29 9.93
C LYS A 181 3.01 16.75 8.48
N ARG A 182 2.07 17.59 8.00
CA ARG A 182 2.13 18.15 6.63
C ARG A 182 3.38 19.00 6.44
N ALA A 183 3.69 19.89 7.41
CA ALA A 183 4.88 20.74 7.34
C ALA A 183 6.16 19.89 7.22
N GLY A 184 6.28 18.83 8.01
CA GLY A 184 7.43 17.90 7.90
C GLY A 184 7.53 17.21 6.53
N ILE A 185 6.40 16.79 5.96
CA ILE A 185 6.39 16.18 4.62
C ILE A 185 6.78 17.22 3.55
N TYR A 186 6.28 18.45 3.62
CA TYR A 186 6.65 19.51 2.66
C TYR A 186 8.14 19.82 2.71
N GLU A 187 8.73 19.91 3.90
CA GLU A 187 10.17 20.11 4.07
C GLU A 187 10.98 18.92 3.49
N LEU A 188 10.52 17.69 3.75
CA LEU A 188 11.20 16.49 3.29
C LEU A 188 11.13 16.32 1.77
N THR A 189 9.97 16.58 1.17
CA THR A 189 9.68 16.21 -0.23
C THR A 189 9.77 17.38 -1.19
N TYR A 190 9.78 18.61 -0.69
CA TYR A 190 9.70 19.86 -1.48
C TYR A 190 8.44 19.94 -2.37
N CYS A 191 7.38 19.21 -2.01
CA CYS A 191 6.14 19.25 -2.76
C CYS A 191 5.35 20.54 -2.51
N ASP A 192 4.38 20.81 -3.38
CA ASP A 192 3.50 21.97 -3.27
C ASP A 192 2.68 21.91 -1.97
N PRO A 193 2.75 22.95 -1.10
CA PRO A 193 2.01 22.98 0.17
C PRO A 193 0.49 23.09 0.01
N THR A 194 -0.03 23.27 -1.21
CA THR A 194 -1.47 23.17 -1.49
C THR A 194 -1.98 21.73 -1.47
N ILE A 195 -1.10 20.74 -1.58
CA ILE A 195 -1.45 19.32 -1.45
C ILE A 195 -1.75 19.02 0.02
N THR A 196 -3.00 18.81 0.38
CA THR A 196 -3.42 18.53 1.75
C THR A 196 -3.83 17.07 1.97
N ASN A 197 -4.15 16.36 0.90
CA ASN A 197 -4.61 14.97 0.97
C ASN A 197 -3.56 14.05 1.58
N GLY A 198 -3.92 13.38 2.67
CA GLY A 198 -2.99 12.57 3.46
C GLY A 198 -2.50 11.31 2.72
N VAL A 199 -3.26 10.79 1.75
CA VAL A 199 -2.82 9.63 0.95
C VAL A 199 -1.73 10.05 -0.02
N LEU A 200 -1.91 11.16 -0.73
CA LEU A 200 -0.89 11.70 -1.63
C LEU A 200 0.39 12.06 -0.88
N LEU A 201 0.25 12.71 0.27
CA LEU A 201 1.40 13.08 1.10
C LEU A 201 2.17 11.86 1.60
N ASN A 202 1.48 10.78 1.98
CA ASN A 202 2.15 9.52 2.34
C ASN A 202 2.94 8.94 1.15
N HIS A 203 2.40 8.99 -0.07
CA HIS A 203 3.11 8.51 -1.25
C HIS A 203 4.37 9.32 -1.52
N LEU A 204 4.29 10.63 -1.40
CA LEU A 204 5.46 11.50 -1.59
C LEU A 204 6.54 11.23 -0.54
N GLU A 205 6.14 11.05 0.72
CA GLU A 205 7.02 10.66 1.81
C GLU A 205 7.70 9.31 1.54
N ASP A 206 6.92 8.28 1.16
CA ASP A 206 7.42 6.95 0.82
C ASP A 206 8.46 6.99 -0.32
N TRP A 207 8.13 7.70 -1.39
CA TRP A 207 9.03 7.83 -2.54
C TRP A 207 10.29 8.63 -2.22
N ARG A 208 10.20 9.62 -1.34
CA ARG A 208 11.37 10.36 -0.90
C ARG A 208 12.33 9.47 -0.13
N TYR A 209 11.85 8.68 0.83
CA TYR A 209 12.68 7.73 1.56
C TYR A 209 13.26 6.64 0.64
N ALA A 210 12.46 6.12 -0.30
CA ALA A 210 12.95 5.16 -1.27
C ALA A 210 14.05 5.75 -2.17
N TYR A 211 13.90 7.00 -2.58
CA TYR A 211 14.93 7.72 -3.36
C TYR A 211 16.22 7.88 -2.56
N ASP A 212 16.12 8.32 -1.32
CA ASP A 212 17.27 8.52 -0.46
C ASP A 212 18.04 7.20 -0.22
N MET A 213 17.33 6.09 -0.03
CA MET A 213 17.94 4.77 0.10
C MET A 213 18.61 4.26 -1.18
N ALA A 214 17.95 4.44 -2.32
CA ALA A 214 18.39 3.81 -3.56
C ALA A 214 19.40 4.63 -4.36
N ILE A 215 19.31 5.96 -4.29
CA ILE A 215 20.01 6.88 -5.19
C ILE A 215 21.10 7.65 -4.47
N VAL A 216 20.81 8.25 -3.32
CA VAL A 216 21.76 9.11 -2.60
C VAL A 216 23.04 8.38 -2.18
N PRO A 217 23.00 7.14 -1.68
CA PRO A 217 24.22 6.41 -1.31
C PRO A 217 25.15 6.09 -2.48
N ARG A 218 24.67 6.24 -3.73
CA ARG A 218 25.43 5.93 -4.94
C ARG A 218 26.07 7.16 -5.61
N ARG A 219 25.89 8.33 -5.02
CA ARG A 219 26.60 9.53 -5.46
C ARG A 219 27.97 9.56 -4.79
N PRO A 220 29.07 9.45 -5.54
CA PRO A 220 30.43 9.57 -5.00
C PRO A 220 30.65 10.96 -4.42
#